data_095f3ccacf0c6182cca4104c52a1006c
#
_entry.id   095f3ccacf0c6182cca4104c52a1006c
#
_cell.length_a   1.000
_cell.length_b   1.000
_cell.length_c   1.000
_cell.angle_alpha   90.00
_cell.angle_beta   90.00
_cell.angle_gamma   90.00
#
_symmetry.space_group_name_H-M   'P 1'
#
loop_
_entity.id
_entity.type
_entity.pdbx_description
1 polymer ?
#
loop_
_entity_poly.entity_id
_entity_poly.type
_entity_poly.pdbx_seq_one_letter_code
_entity_poly.pdbx_strand_id
1 'polypeptide(L)'
;YSIAQIVTVKTIVWFSINVIKAIITMVVAMIFFGIDNLFRLEYLYIVILVCIGIMGLSYVLASVTLMFTKVASFVNIISYGFLFLSGSIVKIPDFLVYTNPISYGVKYASVILKNGIWVMDTVIFLIICGSWLLVGYLIFRFMFNRCKGGYEYAGKKARNFVRSNSLLGK
;
A
#
# COMPACT_ATOMS: atom_id res chain seq x y z
N TYR A 1 -2.18 -24.35 -4.47
CA TYR A 1 -2.28 -22.90 -4.67
C TYR A 1 -0.87 -22.33 -4.74
N SER A 2 -0.58 -21.49 -5.76
CA SER A 2 0.71 -20.81 -5.82
C SER A 2 0.76 -19.72 -4.73
N ILE A 3 1.93 -19.50 -4.14
CA ILE A 3 2.13 -18.45 -3.11
C ILE A 3 1.69 -17.07 -3.65
N ALA A 4 1.88 -16.82 -4.93
CA ALA A 4 1.43 -15.61 -5.59
C ALA A 4 -0.11 -15.44 -5.53
N GLN A 5 -0.87 -16.53 -5.71
CA GLN A 5 -2.35 -16.48 -5.60
C GLN A 5 -2.79 -16.17 -4.16
N ILE A 6 -2.13 -16.76 -3.17
CA ILE A 6 -2.43 -16.50 -1.74
C ILE A 6 -2.18 -15.02 -1.40
N VAL A 7 -1.04 -14.47 -1.85
CA VAL A 7 -0.71 -13.06 -1.61
C VAL A 7 -1.71 -12.14 -2.30
N THR A 8 -2.07 -12.43 -3.56
CA THR A 8 -3.05 -11.61 -4.32
C THR A 8 -4.42 -11.61 -3.64
N VAL A 9 -4.93 -12.78 -3.25
CA VAL A 9 -6.22 -12.88 -2.53
C VAL A 9 -6.16 -12.11 -1.22
N LYS A 10 -5.09 -12.27 -0.44
CA LYS A 10 -4.91 -11.57 0.82
C LYS A 10 -4.88 -10.05 0.62
N THR A 11 -4.22 -9.57 -0.43
CA THR A 11 -4.16 -8.15 -0.77
C THR A 11 -5.54 -7.60 -1.14
N ILE A 12 -6.33 -8.33 -1.94
CA ILE A 12 -7.69 -7.92 -2.30
C ILE A 12 -8.59 -7.85 -1.06
N VAL A 13 -8.51 -8.85 -0.17
CA VAL A 13 -9.28 -8.85 1.08
C VAL A 13 -8.91 -7.64 1.95
N TRP A 14 -7.62 -7.37 2.14
CA TRP A 14 -7.16 -6.21 2.90
C TRP A 14 -7.59 -4.88 2.27
N PHE A 15 -7.55 -4.77 0.95
CA PHE A 15 -8.07 -3.60 0.23
C PHE A 15 -9.55 -3.38 0.52
N SER A 16 -10.37 -4.44 0.38
CA SER A 16 -11.81 -4.36 0.66
C SER A 16 -12.09 -3.93 2.10
N ILE A 17 -11.36 -4.48 3.07
CA ILE A 17 -11.48 -4.10 4.49
C ILE A 17 -11.14 -2.62 4.68
N ASN A 18 -10.10 -2.11 4.04
CA ASN A 18 -9.71 -0.70 4.16
C ASN A 18 -10.74 0.25 3.54
N VAL A 19 -11.32 -0.12 2.40
CA VAL A 19 -12.42 0.65 1.79
C VAL A 19 -13.64 0.70 2.71
N ILE A 20 -14.03 -0.43 3.29
CA ILE A 20 -15.15 -0.50 4.23
C ILE A 20 -14.87 0.38 5.46
N LYS A 21 -13.66 0.29 6.05
CA LYS A 21 -13.25 1.14 7.17
C LYS A 21 -13.33 2.63 6.82
N ALA A 22 -12.87 3.01 5.63
CA ALA A 22 -12.93 4.40 5.18
C ALA A 22 -14.39 4.89 5.07
N ILE A 23 -15.27 4.08 4.50
CA ILE A 23 -16.71 4.41 4.42
C ILE A 23 -17.31 4.57 5.82
N ILE A 24 -17.03 3.63 6.74
CA ILE A 24 -17.52 3.71 8.12
C ILE A 24 -17.00 4.99 8.80
N THR A 25 -15.73 5.31 8.63
CA THR A 25 -15.14 6.53 9.19
C THR A 25 -15.81 7.80 8.62
N MET A 26 -16.12 7.82 7.33
CA MET A 26 -16.86 8.95 6.71
C MET A 26 -18.26 9.08 7.29
N VAL A 27 -18.99 7.97 7.48
CA VAL A 27 -20.34 7.97 8.10
C VAL A 27 -20.26 8.47 9.53
N VAL A 28 -19.32 7.98 10.32
CA VAL A 28 -19.12 8.44 11.71
C VAL A 28 -18.78 9.93 11.74
N ALA A 29 -17.87 10.40 10.90
CA ALA A 29 -17.52 11.82 10.81
C ALA A 29 -18.73 12.69 10.44
N MET A 30 -19.60 12.24 9.53
CA MET A 30 -20.83 12.93 9.16
C MET A 30 -21.77 13.09 10.35
N ILE A 31 -21.97 12.02 11.12
CA ILE A 31 -22.88 12.01 12.28
C ILE A 31 -22.35 12.93 13.40
N PHE A 32 -21.04 12.87 13.72
CA PHE A 32 -20.46 13.60 14.83
C PHE A 32 -20.19 15.08 14.54
N PHE A 33 -19.84 15.41 13.30
CA PHE A 33 -19.45 16.78 12.92
C PHE A 33 -20.52 17.53 12.14
N GLY A 34 -21.67 16.90 11.85
CA GLY A 34 -22.78 17.53 11.14
C GLY A 34 -22.44 18.00 9.73
N ILE A 35 -21.47 17.36 9.07
CA ILE A 35 -21.01 17.75 7.76
C ILE A 35 -21.82 16.99 6.69
N ASP A 36 -23.01 17.51 6.37
CA ASP A 36 -23.94 16.88 5.42
C ASP A 36 -23.37 16.71 4.01
N ASN A 37 -22.33 17.46 3.66
CA ASN A 37 -21.71 17.46 2.33
C ASN A 37 -20.56 16.43 2.17
N LEU A 38 -20.19 15.66 3.21
CA LEU A 38 -19.11 14.67 3.14
C LEU A 38 -19.47 13.46 2.27
N PHE A 39 -20.74 13.18 2.06
CA PHE A 39 -21.24 12.02 1.29
C PHE A 39 -21.42 12.32 -0.20
N ARG A 40 -20.63 13.25 -0.75
CA ARG A 40 -20.57 13.41 -2.21
C ARG A 40 -19.83 12.23 -2.82
N LEU A 41 -20.36 11.69 -3.91
CA LEU A 41 -19.72 10.63 -4.71
C LEU A 41 -18.27 10.97 -5.09
N GLU A 42 -17.98 12.27 -5.18
CA GLU A 42 -16.65 12.83 -5.46
C GLU A 42 -15.62 12.44 -4.40
N TYR A 43 -15.98 12.43 -3.10
CA TYR A 43 -15.05 12.03 -2.04
C TYR A 43 -14.84 10.52 -1.98
N LEU A 44 -15.88 9.76 -2.26
CA LEU A 44 -15.75 8.30 -2.34
C LEU A 44 -14.77 7.90 -3.45
N TYR A 45 -14.82 8.59 -4.58
CA TYR A 45 -13.87 8.41 -5.67
C TYR A 45 -12.42 8.71 -5.24
N ILE A 46 -12.19 9.83 -4.52
CA ILE A 46 -10.86 10.18 -3.99
C ILE A 46 -10.36 9.11 -3.04
N VAL A 47 -11.20 8.65 -2.11
CA VAL A 47 -10.85 7.60 -1.15
C VAL A 47 -10.43 6.31 -1.87
N ILE A 48 -11.16 5.89 -2.90
CA ILE A 48 -10.80 4.70 -3.69
C ILE A 48 -9.43 4.88 -4.35
N LEU A 49 -9.16 6.03 -4.97
CA LEU A 49 -7.87 6.32 -5.61
C LEU A 49 -6.71 6.35 -4.60
N VAL A 50 -6.90 6.99 -3.44
CA VAL A 50 -5.91 6.97 -2.35
C VAL A 50 -5.65 5.54 -1.89
N CYS A 51 -6.69 4.72 -1.72
CA CYS A 51 -6.53 3.32 -1.36
C CYS A 51 -5.70 2.53 -2.40
N ILE A 52 -5.88 2.80 -3.70
CA ILE A 52 -5.06 2.20 -4.77
C ILE A 52 -3.60 2.65 -4.63
N GLY A 53 -3.34 3.93 -4.39
CA GLY A 53 -1.98 4.44 -4.17
C GLY A 53 -1.31 3.83 -2.93
N ILE A 54 -2.04 3.69 -1.83
CA ILE A 54 -1.57 3.05 -0.60
C ILE A 54 -1.27 1.56 -0.82
N MET A 55 -2.02 0.85 -1.68
CA MET A 55 -1.67 -0.53 -2.05
C MET A 55 -0.27 -0.61 -2.66
N GLY A 56 0.09 0.33 -3.54
CA GLY A 56 1.45 0.41 -4.10
C GLY A 56 2.51 0.54 -3.01
N LEU A 57 2.32 1.46 -2.07
CA LEU A 57 3.20 1.63 -0.91
C LEU A 57 3.27 0.35 -0.05
N SER A 58 2.14 -0.32 0.15
CA SER A 58 2.08 -1.58 0.90
C SER A 58 2.88 -2.70 0.24
N TYR A 59 2.93 -2.78 -1.09
CA TYR A 59 3.79 -3.73 -1.80
C TYR A 59 5.29 -3.44 -1.58
N VAL A 60 5.69 -2.17 -1.54
CA VAL A 60 7.07 -1.78 -1.21
C VAL A 60 7.42 -2.24 0.22
N LEU A 61 6.56 -1.94 1.18
CA LEU A 61 6.77 -2.33 2.58
C LEU A 61 6.79 -3.85 2.76
N ALA A 62 5.92 -4.57 2.07
CA ALA A 62 5.91 -6.04 2.06
C ALA A 62 7.21 -6.61 1.49
N SER A 63 7.81 -5.96 0.49
CA SER A 63 9.09 -6.36 -0.09
C SER A 63 10.23 -6.24 0.93
N VAL A 64 10.24 -5.16 1.70
CA VAL A 64 11.23 -4.93 2.76
C VAL A 64 11.09 -5.96 3.88
N THR A 65 9.85 -6.27 4.28
CA THR A 65 9.60 -7.29 5.31
C THR A 65 9.98 -8.70 4.88
N LEU A 66 9.90 -9.02 3.59
CA LEU A 66 10.37 -10.30 3.06
C LEU A 66 11.90 -10.46 3.18
N MET A 67 12.65 -9.37 3.06
CA MET A 67 14.12 -9.41 3.20
C MET A 67 14.58 -9.42 4.66
N PHE A 68 13.87 -8.73 5.52
CA PHE A 68 14.29 -8.48 6.89
C PHE A 68 13.21 -8.93 7.88
N THR A 69 13.32 -10.12 8.41
CA THR A 69 12.34 -10.71 9.36
C THR A 69 12.14 -9.89 10.66
N LYS A 70 13.11 -9.04 11.02
CA LYS A 70 13.04 -8.18 12.24
C LYS A 70 12.48 -6.78 12.00
N VAL A 71 12.08 -6.44 10.78
CA VAL A 71 11.70 -5.06 10.38
C VAL A 71 10.21 -4.77 10.56
N ALA A 72 9.39 -5.73 11.03
CA ALA A 72 7.97 -5.51 11.25
C ALA A 72 7.67 -4.26 12.11
N SER A 73 8.50 -3.97 13.11
CA SER A 73 8.38 -2.76 13.94
C SER A 73 8.68 -1.47 13.17
N PHE A 74 9.60 -1.52 12.19
CA PHE A 74 9.93 -0.37 11.34
C PHE A 74 8.81 -0.01 10.37
N VAL A 75 7.99 -0.97 9.96
CA VAL A 75 6.85 -0.73 9.06
C VAL A 75 5.88 0.28 9.68
N ASN A 76 5.62 0.17 10.98
CA ASN A 76 4.77 1.11 11.69
C ASN A 76 5.37 2.52 11.71
N ILE A 77 6.67 2.65 11.96
CA ILE A 77 7.37 3.95 11.96
C ILE A 77 7.31 4.59 10.57
N ILE A 78 7.54 3.81 9.51
CA ILE A 78 7.44 4.28 8.13
C ILE A 78 6.00 4.71 7.81
N SER A 79 5.00 3.95 8.25
CA SER A 79 3.59 4.29 8.05
C SER A 79 3.21 5.60 8.74
N TYR A 80 3.68 5.84 9.96
CA TYR A 80 3.51 7.13 10.63
C TYR A 80 4.26 8.25 9.90
N GLY A 81 5.46 7.99 9.38
CA GLY A 81 6.19 8.94 8.54
C GLY A 81 5.38 9.37 7.32
N PHE A 82 4.74 8.44 6.62
CA PHE A 82 3.85 8.75 5.50
C PHE A 82 2.61 9.55 5.94
N LEU A 83 2.08 9.30 7.13
CA LEU A 83 0.97 10.08 7.68
C LEU A 83 1.40 11.53 7.94
N PHE A 84 2.58 11.76 8.52
CA PHE A 84 3.13 13.11 8.70
C PHE A 84 3.37 13.81 7.36
N LEU A 85 3.92 13.09 6.38
CA LEU A 85 4.13 13.58 5.02
C LEU A 85 2.82 13.73 4.22
N SER A 86 1.66 13.38 4.78
CA SER A 86 0.37 13.56 4.10
C SER A 86 -0.04 15.04 3.92
N GLY A 87 0.59 15.94 4.64
CA GLY A 87 0.24 17.36 4.63
C GLY A 87 -1.00 17.71 5.45
N SER A 88 -1.61 16.73 6.12
CA SER A 88 -2.78 16.95 6.98
C SER A 88 -2.41 17.65 8.29
N ILE A 89 -1.20 17.39 8.80
CA ILE A 89 -0.73 17.89 10.09
C ILE A 89 0.27 19.02 9.91
N VAL A 90 1.18 18.90 8.95
CA VAL A 90 2.26 19.87 8.68
C VAL A 90 2.21 20.29 7.22
N LYS A 91 2.38 21.60 6.94
CA LYS A 91 2.54 22.08 5.56
C LYS A 91 3.81 21.48 4.97
N ILE A 92 3.66 20.77 3.88
CA ILE A 92 4.77 20.14 3.17
C ILE A 92 5.07 20.91 1.87
N PRO A 93 6.32 20.88 1.38
CA PRO A 93 6.70 21.47 0.10
C PRO A 93 5.91 20.86 -1.06
N ASP A 94 5.59 21.66 -2.06
CA ASP A 94 4.75 21.25 -3.20
C ASP A 94 5.29 20.03 -3.95
N PHE A 95 6.60 19.88 -4.07
CA PHE A 95 7.19 18.71 -4.76
C PHE A 95 6.87 17.38 -4.05
N LEU A 96 6.78 17.38 -2.70
CA LEU A 96 6.41 16.20 -1.93
C LEU A 96 4.92 15.87 -2.07
N VAL A 97 4.06 16.88 -2.28
CA VAL A 97 2.63 16.67 -2.53
C VAL A 97 2.43 15.82 -3.78
N TYR A 98 3.16 16.10 -4.86
CA TYR A 98 3.05 15.36 -6.12
C TYR A 98 3.68 13.95 -6.08
N THR A 99 4.54 13.69 -5.10
CA THR A 99 5.19 12.37 -4.97
C THR A 99 4.37 11.39 -4.13
N ASN A 100 3.56 11.86 -3.19
CA ASN A 100 2.84 11.00 -2.25
C ASN A 100 1.33 10.96 -2.59
N PRO A 101 0.74 9.77 -2.84
CA PRO A 101 -0.67 9.66 -3.19
C PRO A 101 -1.61 10.17 -2.08
N ILE A 102 -1.22 10.04 -0.81
CA ILE A 102 -2.02 10.53 0.32
C ILE A 102 -2.03 12.06 0.32
N SER A 103 -0.86 12.69 0.17
CA SER A 103 -0.72 14.16 0.15
C SER A 103 -1.48 14.78 -1.02
N TYR A 104 -1.36 14.16 -2.19
CA TYR A 104 -2.08 14.63 -3.37
C TYR A 104 -3.60 14.45 -3.20
N GLY A 105 -4.04 13.35 -2.59
CA GLY A 105 -5.45 13.11 -2.27
C GLY A 105 -6.03 14.19 -1.34
N VAL A 106 -5.30 14.61 -0.32
CA VAL A 106 -5.70 15.71 0.60
C VAL A 106 -5.78 17.04 -0.16
N LYS A 107 -4.77 17.37 -0.97
CA LYS A 107 -4.76 18.57 -1.81
C LYS A 107 -5.93 18.56 -2.78
N TYR A 108 -6.15 17.46 -3.49
CA TYR A 108 -7.21 17.30 -4.47
C TYR A 108 -8.60 17.42 -3.84
N ALA A 109 -8.82 16.84 -2.65
CA ALA A 109 -10.05 17.01 -1.89
C ALA A 109 -10.32 18.49 -1.58
N SER A 110 -9.29 19.26 -1.20
CA SER A 110 -9.42 20.69 -0.94
C SER A 110 -9.72 21.52 -2.19
N VAL A 111 -9.23 21.11 -3.35
CA VAL A 111 -9.49 21.77 -4.64
C VAL A 111 -10.93 21.52 -5.10
N ILE A 112 -11.40 20.26 -4.98
CA ILE A 112 -12.80 19.93 -5.32
C ILE A 112 -13.79 20.71 -4.48
N LEU A 113 -13.51 20.92 -3.18
CA LEU A 113 -14.35 21.74 -2.32
C LEU A 113 -14.52 23.17 -2.81
N LYS A 114 -13.46 23.74 -3.41
CA LYS A 114 -13.45 25.15 -3.85
C LYS A 114 -13.94 25.32 -5.28
N ASN A 115 -13.51 24.45 -6.19
CA ASN A 115 -13.61 24.68 -7.63
C ASN A 115 -14.38 23.60 -8.40
N GLY A 116 -14.83 22.52 -7.72
CA GLY A 116 -15.41 21.35 -8.37
C GLY A 116 -14.36 20.41 -8.98
N ILE A 117 -14.83 19.40 -9.71
CA ILE A 117 -13.95 18.38 -10.32
C ILE A 117 -13.28 18.95 -11.57
N TRP A 118 -11.94 19.02 -11.53
CA TRP A 118 -11.13 19.36 -12.70
C TRP A 118 -10.55 18.08 -13.30
N VAL A 119 -10.79 17.87 -14.59
CA VAL A 119 -10.33 16.68 -15.32
C VAL A 119 -8.80 16.52 -15.24
N MET A 120 -8.07 17.63 -15.35
CA MET A 120 -6.60 17.62 -15.32
C MET A 120 -6.04 17.12 -13.98
N ASP A 121 -6.58 17.59 -12.87
CA ASP A 121 -6.15 17.15 -11.53
C ASP A 121 -6.49 15.68 -11.28
N THR A 122 -7.61 15.22 -11.81
CA THR A 122 -8.02 13.81 -11.77
C THR A 122 -7.03 12.93 -12.52
N VAL A 123 -6.60 13.33 -13.71
CA VAL A 123 -5.64 12.58 -14.52
C VAL A 123 -4.27 12.51 -13.81
N ILE A 124 -3.80 13.62 -13.26
CA ILE A 124 -2.55 13.67 -12.49
C ILE A 124 -2.64 12.73 -11.29
N PHE A 125 -3.76 12.72 -10.57
CA PHE A 125 -3.97 11.84 -9.42
C PHE A 125 -3.95 10.36 -9.81
N LEU A 126 -4.62 9.99 -10.91
CA LEU A 126 -4.57 8.64 -11.46
C LEU A 126 -3.16 8.20 -11.82
N ILE A 127 -2.37 9.09 -12.43
CA ILE A 127 -0.98 8.82 -12.79
C ILE A 127 -0.14 8.57 -11.52
N ILE A 128 -0.29 9.41 -10.49
CA ILE A 128 0.43 9.26 -9.21
C ILE A 128 0.08 7.92 -8.56
N CYS A 129 -1.20 7.61 -8.39
CA CYS A 129 -1.64 6.37 -7.77
C CYS A 129 -1.24 5.13 -8.59
N GLY A 130 -1.40 5.19 -9.91
CA GLY A 130 -0.99 4.12 -10.82
C GLY A 130 0.51 3.87 -10.83
N SER A 131 1.32 4.93 -10.80
CA SER A 131 2.78 4.83 -10.75
C SER A 131 3.25 4.14 -9.46
N TRP A 132 2.69 4.50 -8.30
CA TRP A 132 3.00 3.85 -7.03
C TRP A 132 2.60 2.38 -7.01
N LEU A 133 1.43 2.05 -7.57
CA LEU A 133 0.98 0.66 -7.66
C LEU A 133 1.89 -0.16 -8.57
N LEU A 134 2.28 0.38 -9.71
CA LEU A 134 3.15 -0.30 -10.67
C LEU A 134 4.55 -0.49 -10.10
N VAL A 135 5.17 0.56 -9.57
CA VAL A 135 6.50 0.49 -8.96
C VAL A 135 6.50 -0.44 -7.76
N GLY A 136 5.50 -0.35 -6.88
CA GLY A 136 5.35 -1.23 -5.73
C GLY A 136 5.24 -2.70 -6.13
N TYR A 137 4.40 -3.00 -7.12
CA TYR A 137 4.24 -4.35 -7.64
C TYR A 137 5.53 -4.90 -8.28
N LEU A 138 6.25 -4.09 -9.06
CA LEU A 138 7.52 -4.51 -9.69
C LEU A 138 8.59 -4.82 -8.64
N ILE A 139 8.74 -3.95 -7.63
CA ILE A 139 9.68 -4.17 -6.53
C ILE A 139 9.31 -5.45 -5.77
N PHE A 140 8.03 -5.64 -5.44
CA PHE A 140 7.56 -6.83 -4.76
C PHE A 140 7.85 -8.11 -5.56
N ARG A 141 7.54 -8.11 -6.85
CA ARG A 141 7.79 -9.25 -7.73
C ARG A 141 9.28 -9.58 -7.84
N PHE A 142 10.12 -8.56 -7.96
CA PHE A 142 11.56 -8.73 -8.02
C PHE A 142 12.12 -9.35 -6.73
N MET A 143 11.74 -8.80 -5.57
CA MET A 143 12.18 -9.29 -4.27
C MET A 143 11.66 -10.69 -3.96
N PHE A 144 10.40 -10.95 -4.28
CA PHE A 144 9.78 -12.27 -4.12
C PHE A 144 10.52 -13.35 -4.91
N ASN A 145 10.89 -13.08 -6.16
CA ASN A 145 11.64 -14.02 -6.98
C ASN A 145 13.05 -14.31 -6.42
N ARG A 146 13.71 -13.30 -5.86
CA ARG A 146 15.00 -13.48 -5.18
C ARG A 146 14.87 -14.35 -3.92
N CYS A 147 13.89 -14.07 -3.08
CA CYS A 147 13.65 -14.86 -1.86
C CYS A 147 13.30 -16.32 -2.17
N LYS A 148 12.49 -16.56 -3.20
CA LYS A 148 12.12 -17.91 -3.64
C LYS A 148 13.34 -18.75 -4.01
N GLY A 149 14.29 -18.20 -4.74
CA GLY A 149 15.56 -18.88 -5.08
C GLY A 149 16.38 -19.27 -3.84
N GLY A 150 16.42 -18.42 -2.82
CA GLY A 150 17.08 -18.70 -1.55
C GLY A 150 16.46 -19.87 -0.77
N TYR A 151 15.14 -19.92 -0.71
CA TYR A 151 14.41 -21.01 -0.04
C TYR A 151 14.56 -22.35 -0.76
N GLU A 152 14.54 -22.37 -2.07
CA GLU A 152 14.78 -23.60 -2.87
C GLU A 152 16.20 -24.14 -2.65
N TYR A 153 17.18 -23.26 -2.59
CA TYR A 153 18.57 -23.64 -2.33
C TYR A 153 18.75 -24.20 -0.92
N ALA A 154 18.19 -23.56 0.09
CA ALA A 154 18.20 -24.05 1.48
C ALA A 154 17.50 -25.40 1.62
N GLY A 155 16.35 -25.58 0.97
CA GLY A 155 15.62 -26.84 0.96
C GLY A 155 16.36 -27.98 0.24
N LYS A 156 17.09 -27.71 -0.84
CA LYS A 156 17.98 -28.70 -1.48
C LYS A 156 19.14 -29.08 -0.58
N LYS A 157 19.78 -28.10 0.08
CA LYS A 157 20.89 -28.35 1.00
C LYS A 157 20.47 -29.19 2.19
N ALA A 158 19.30 -28.91 2.80
CA ALA A 158 18.76 -29.69 3.89
C ALA A 158 18.45 -31.14 3.48
N ARG A 159 17.84 -31.35 2.31
CA ARG A 159 17.58 -32.71 1.77
C ARG A 159 18.84 -33.50 1.52
N ASN A 160 19.87 -32.86 0.96
CA ASN A 160 21.17 -33.51 0.70
C ASN A 160 21.87 -33.88 2.00
N PHE A 161 21.78 -33.05 3.06
CA PHE A 161 22.33 -33.31 4.37
C PHE A 161 21.66 -34.53 5.04
N VAL A 162 20.33 -34.60 5.00
CA VAL A 162 19.57 -35.74 5.53
C VAL A 162 19.92 -37.02 4.78
N ARG A 163 20.06 -36.95 3.45
CA ARG A 163 20.43 -38.13 2.62
C ARG A 163 21.85 -38.60 2.89
N SER A 164 22.79 -37.68 3.11
CA SER A 164 24.20 -38.02 3.46
C SER A 164 24.28 -38.73 4.81
N ASN A 165 23.55 -38.26 5.82
CA ASN A 165 23.55 -38.88 7.14
C ASN A 165 22.84 -40.25 7.16
N SER A 166 21.84 -40.46 6.32
CA SER A 166 21.19 -41.77 6.18
C SER A 166 22.06 -42.83 5.51
N LEU A 167 23.09 -42.40 4.74
CA LEU A 167 24.07 -43.30 4.11
C LEU A 167 25.24 -43.65 5.05
N LEU A 168 25.53 -42.77 6.03
CA LEU A 168 26.61 -42.95 7.01
C LEU A 168 26.17 -43.79 8.25
N GLY A 169 24.87 -44.00 8.40
CA GLY A 169 24.28 -44.78 9.52
C GLY A 169 23.99 -46.26 9.18
N LYS A 170 24.53 -46.75 8.07
CA LYS A 170 24.58 -48.19 7.71
C LYS A 170 26.03 -48.65 7.74
#